data_32d0fd4806871cbef44ea19f188a0f4e
#
_entry.id   32d0fd4806871cbef44ea19f188a0f4e
#
_cell.length_a   1.000
_cell.length_b   1.000
_cell.length_c   1.000
_cell.angle_alpha   90.00
_cell.angle_beta   90.00
_cell.angle_gamma   90.00
#
_symmetry.space_group_name_H-M   'P 1'
#
loop_
_entity.id
_entity.type
_entity.pdbx_description
1 polymer ?
#
loop_
_entity_poly.entity_id
_entity_poly.type
_entity_poly.pdbx_seq_one_letter_code
_entity_poly.pdbx_strand_id
1 'polypeptide(L)'
;MAQTPNYQAVIKVVGVGGGGVNALNRMIQSGLRGVEFVAVNTDAQALLMSDADVKLDIGRDITRGLGAGADPEVGRRAAEEHENEIESALKGADMVFVTAGEGGGTGTGAAPVVARIAKRLGALTVGVVTRPFNFEGKRRAVQADEGIRALRAEVDTLIVVPNQRLLEMSNKKISAIEAFITADDVLRAGVQGISDLIVIPGLINLDFNDVKSVMQGAGSALMGIGTAKGEDRAVRAAEIAVSSPLLEATIEGAHGVLLLVQGASDLGLHEIDDAARLVQEAVHPEANIIFGATIEDTLGDEVRITVIAAGFDGGEPTYRKFEAPAAVTIPVAEAVAPVQEYAVAEAAQELPTSEQLIQSETLVSAHSVPNSNGQFGDDLDLPEFFR
;
A
#
# COMPACT_ATOMS: atom_id res chain seq x y z
N MET A 1 -8.16 2.47 -45.82
CA MET A 1 -7.70 1.31 -45.06
C MET A 1 -8.47 1.36 -43.75
N ALA A 2 -9.37 0.39 -43.47
CA ALA A 2 -10.04 0.30 -42.20
C ALA A 2 -8.96 -0.02 -41.15
N GLN A 3 -8.82 0.83 -40.14
CA GLN A 3 -7.98 0.50 -38.98
C GLN A 3 -8.59 -0.77 -38.36
N THR A 4 -7.82 -1.83 -38.28
CA THR A 4 -8.17 -3.00 -37.46
C THR A 4 -8.38 -2.48 -36.04
N PRO A 5 -9.54 -2.72 -35.41
CA PRO A 5 -9.75 -2.32 -34.02
C PRO A 5 -8.68 -2.96 -33.17
N ASN A 6 -7.95 -2.15 -32.41
CA ASN A 6 -6.95 -2.62 -31.46
C ASN A 6 -7.71 -3.20 -30.28
N TYR A 7 -7.82 -4.52 -30.20
CA TYR A 7 -8.51 -5.26 -29.12
C TYR A 7 -7.59 -5.41 -27.90
N GLN A 8 -7.06 -4.32 -27.39
CA GLN A 8 -6.38 -4.32 -26.11
C GLN A 8 -7.39 -4.22 -24.97
N ALA A 9 -7.24 -5.02 -23.92
CA ALA A 9 -8.05 -4.92 -22.73
C ALA A 9 -7.91 -3.53 -22.08
N VAL A 10 -9.03 -2.92 -21.73
CA VAL A 10 -9.07 -1.63 -21.05
C VAL A 10 -8.92 -1.86 -19.56
N ILE A 11 -7.77 -1.51 -19.01
CA ILE A 11 -7.44 -1.66 -17.59
C ILE A 11 -7.49 -0.30 -16.92
N LYS A 12 -8.21 -0.21 -15.79
CA LYS A 12 -8.25 1.00 -14.96
C LYS A 12 -7.71 0.71 -13.56
N VAL A 13 -6.92 1.64 -13.04
CA VAL A 13 -6.40 1.59 -11.68
C VAL A 13 -7.03 2.71 -10.87
N VAL A 14 -7.80 2.35 -9.86
CA VAL A 14 -8.54 3.29 -9.03
C VAL A 14 -7.86 3.40 -7.67
N GLY A 15 -7.26 4.55 -7.39
CA GLY A 15 -6.70 4.87 -6.07
C GLY A 15 -7.75 5.51 -5.19
N VAL A 16 -8.14 4.85 -4.10
CA VAL A 16 -9.22 5.29 -3.20
C VAL A 16 -8.66 5.79 -1.88
N GLY A 17 -9.00 7.04 -1.53
CA GLY A 17 -8.53 7.71 -0.31
C GLY A 17 -7.05 8.08 -0.37
N GLY A 18 -6.52 8.67 0.71
CA GLY A 18 -5.15 9.18 0.73
C GLY A 18 -4.08 8.13 0.41
N GLY A 19 -4.15 6.94 1.04
CA GLY A 19 -3.20 5.85 0.79
C GLY A 19 -3.27 5.32 -0.65
N GLY A 20 -4.50 5.10 -1.17
CA GLY A 20 -4.69 4.64 -2.55
C GLY A 20 -4.22 5.66 -3.60
N VAL A 21 -4.49 6.95 -3.38
CA VAL A 21 -4.02 8.03 -4.27
C VAL A 21 -2.50 8.17 -4.24
N ASN A 22 -1.86 7.99 -3.08
CA ASN A 22 -0.40 8.01 -2.98
C ASN A 22 0.23 6.85 -3.76
N ALA A 23 -0.28 5.62 -3.58
CA ALA A 23 0.17 4.47 -4.34
C ALA A 23 -0.03 4.66 -5.86
N LEU A 24 -1.17 5.22 -6.26
CA LEU A 24 -1.47 5.52 -7.65
C LEU A 24 -0.48 6.56 -8.24
N ASN A 25 -0.19 7.65 -7.53
CA ASN A 25 0.80 8.63 -7.97
C ASN A 25 2.20 8.01 -8.15
N ARG A 26 2.58 7.06 -7.30
CA ARG A 26 3.83 6.32 -7.47
C ARG A 26 3.81 5.41 -8.69
N MET A 27 2.69 4.76 -8.99
CA MET A 27 2.54 3.96 -10.23
C MET A 27 2.74 4.83 -11.47
N ILE A 28 2.16 6.04 -11.48
CA ILE A 28 2.34 7.02 -12.56
C ILE A 28 3.81 7.45 -12.66
N GLN A 29 4.42 7.85 -11.55
CA GLN A 29 5.82 8.30 -11.51
C GLN A 29 6.81 7.20 -11.92
N SER A 30 6.51 5.93 -11.61
CA SER A 30 7.32 4.79 -12.06
C SER A 30 7.12 4.41 -13.53
N GLY A 31 6.21 5.10 -14.23
CA GLY A 31 5.99 4.91 -15.66
C GLY A 31 5.17 3.66 -16.00
N LEU A 32 4.30 3.18 -15.11
CA LEU A 32 3.36 2.10 -15.42
C LEU A 32 2.48 2.51 -16.61
N ARG A 33 2.45 1.67 -17.65
CA ARG A 33 1.80 1.97 -18.94
C ARG A 33 0.64 1.02 -19.22
N GLY A 34 -0.22 1.41 -20.17
CA GLY A 34 -1.32 0.58 -20.65
C GLY A 34 -2.51 0.50 -19.72
N VAL A 35 -2.55 1.37 -18.71
CA VAL A 35 -3.66 1.50 -17.76
C VAL A 35 -4.12 2.97 -17.69
N GLU A 36 -5.38 3.19 -17.35
CA GLU A 36 -5.96 4.51 -17.06
C GLU A 36 -6.03 4.68 -15.53
N PHE A 37 -5.60 5.83 -15.03
CA PHE A 37 -5.54 6.12 -13.61
C PHE A 37 -6.71 6.98 -13.14
N VAL A 38 -7.43 6.51 -12.13
CA VAL A 38 -8.58 7.19 -11.53
C VAL A 38 -8.31 7.43 -10.04
N ALA A 39 -8.22 8.68 -9.62
CA ALA A 39 -8.09 9.04 -8.20
C ALA A 39 -9.47 9.38 -7.61
N VAL A 40 -9.83 8.72 -6.51
CA VAL A 40 -11.10 8.92 -5.78
C VAL A 40 -10.80 9.31 -4.35
N ASN A 41 -11.20 10.49 -3.91
CA ASN A 41 -10.95 10.92 -2.53
C ASN A 41 -12.04 11.88 -2.02
N THR A 42 -12.17 11.97 -0.69
CA THR A 42 -12.96 12.98 0.02
C THR A 42 -12.14 14.22 0.40
N ASP A 43 -10.84 14.19 0.16
CA ASP A 43 -9.90 15.30 0.38
C ASP A 43 -9.56 15.93 -0.97
N ALA A 44 -10.12 17.12 -1.22
CA ALA A 44 -9.93 17.85 -2.46
C ALA A 44 -8.47 18.31 -2.67
N GLN A 45 -7.75 18.62 -1.59
CA GLN A 45 -6.35 19.05 -1.69
C GLN A 45 -5.46 17.89 -2.17
N ALA A 46 -5.66 16.69 -1.62
CA ALA A 46 -4.93 15.49 -2.07
C ALA A 46 -5.21 15.16 -3.55
N LEU A 47 -6.45 15.38 -4.01
CA LEU A 47 -6.80 15.19 -5.43
C LEU A 47 -6.14 16.22 -6.35
N LEU A 48 -6.01 17.47 -5.94
CA LEU A 48 -5.32 18.48 -6.73
C LEU A 48 -3.85 18.11 -6.99
N MET A 49 -3.21 17.49 -6.02
CA MET A 49 -1.80 17.06 -6.10
C MET A 49 -1.60 15.74 -6.83
N SER A 50 -2.66 15.04 -7.20
CA SER A 50 -2.55 13.78 -7.92
C SER A 50 -2.26 14.00 -9.40
N ASP A 51 -1.50 13.08 -10.01
CA ASP A 51 -1.21 13.05 -11.45
C ASP A 51 -2.17 12.14 -12.23
N ALA A 52 -3.26 11.67 -11.61
CA ALA A 52 -4.24 10.77 -12.22
C ALA A 52 -4.95 11.39 -13.44
N ASP A 53 -5.28 10.55 -14.43
CA ASP A 53 -6.01 10.94 -15.63
C ASP A 53 -7.42 11.46 -15.29
N VAL A 54 -8.08 10.80 -14.33
CA VAL A 54 -9.41 11.16 -13.83
C VAL A 54 -9.35 11.37 -12.33
N LYS A 55 -9.94 12.47 -11.86
CA LYS A 55 -9.98 12.83 -10.43
C LYS A 55 -11.43 13.02 -10.00
N LEU A 56 -11.88 12.21 -9.05
CA LEU A 56 -13.24 12.25 -8.50
C LEU A 56 -13.23 12.75 -7.07
N ASP A 57 -13.73 13.96 -6.86
CA ASP A 57 -13.98 14.51 -5.53
C ASP A 57 -15.36 14.05 -5.04
N ILE A 58 -15.37 12.97 -4.25
CA ILE A 58 -16.57 12.41 -3.63
C ILE A 58 -16.89 13.05 -2.28
N GLY A 59 -16.09 14.05 -1.86
CA GLY A 59 -16.22 14.70 -0.55
C GLY A 59 -17.02 16.00 -0.56
N ARG A 60 -17.38 16.52 -1.72
CA ARG A 60 -17.95 17.88 -1.88
C ARG A 60 -19.12 18.16 -0.95
N ASP A 61 -20.08 17.25 -0.90
CA ASP A 61 -21.34 17.46 -0.19
C ASP A 61 -21.27 17.06 1.29
N ILE A 62 -20.60 15.95 1.62
CA ILE A 62 -20.52 15.41 2.98
C ILE A 62 -19.37 16.03 3.78
N THR A 63 -18.16 16.11 3.19
CA THR A 63 -16.94 16.52 3.90
C THR A 63 -16.47 17.92 3.56
N ARG A 64 -17.08 18.56 2.57
CA ARG A 64 -16.64 19.84 2.02
C ARG A 64 -15.18 19.83 1.54
N GLY A 65 -14.71 18.67 1.05
CA GLY A 65 -13.34 18.48 0.59
C GLY A 65 -12.28 18.37 1.70
N LEU A 66 -12.68 18.20 2.97
CA LEU A 66 -11.78 18.14 4.12
C LEU A 66 -11.41 16.71 4.57
N GLY A 67 -11.84 15.70 3.81
CA GLY A 67 -11.59 14.30 4.15
C GLY A 67 -12.64 13.68 5.08
N ALA A 68 -12.64 12.35 5.20
CA ALA A 68 -13.63 11.59 5.97
C ALA A 68 -13.36 11.52 7.49
N GLY A 69 -12.31 12.17 8.02
CA GLY A 69 -12.02 12.22 9.44
C GLY A 69 -11.74 10.86 10.10
N ALA A 70 -11.17 9.90 9.36
CA ALA A 70 -10.94 8.52 9.79
C ALA A 70 -12.22 7.73 10.13
N ASP A 71 -13.35 8.11 9.57
CA ASP A 71 -14.65 7.43 9.71
C ASP A 71 -15.00 6.72 8.38
N PRO A 72 -14.97 5.36 8.32
CA PRO A 72 -15.31 4.62 7.12
C PRO A 72 -16.76 4.81 6.66
N GLU A 73 -17.69 5.07 7.58
CA GLU A 73 -19.07 5.30 7.22
C GLU A 73 -19.28 6.59 6.42
N VAL A 74 -18.50 7.64 6.76
CA VAL A 74 -18.45 8.88 5.98
C VAL A 74 -17.89 8.62 4.57
N GLY A 75 -16.80 7.83 4.48
CA GLY A 75 -16.21 7.44 3.20
C GLY A 75 -17.18 6.63 2.31
N ARG A 76 -17.89 5.68 2.90
CA ARG A 76 -18.90 4.86 2.22
C ARG A 76 -20.03 5.72 1.65
N ARG A 77 -20.65 6.56 2.50
CA ARG A 77 -21.73 7.45 2.08
C ARG A 77 -21.29 8.41 0.98
N ALA A 78 -20.10 8.98 1.10
CA ALA A 78 -19.54 9.86 0.06
C ALA A 78 -19.44 9.15 -1.30
N ALA A 79 -18.99 7.91 -1.33
CA ALA A 79 -18.94 7.14 -2.57
C ALA A 79 -20.33 6.76 -3.11
N GLU A 80 -21.29 6.44 -2.23
CA GLU A 80 -22.67 6.13 -2.62
C GLU A 80 -23.38 7.35 -3.22
N GLU A 81 -23.17 8.54 -2.67
CA GLU A 81 -23.74 9.77 -3.24
C GLU A 81 -23.17 10.14 -4.62
N HIS A 82 -21.93 9.69 -4.91
CA HIS A 82 -21.25 9.95 -6.20
C HIS A 82 -21.20 8.70 -7.11
N GLU A 83 -22.09 7.73 -6.89
CA GLU A 83 -22.10 6.45 -7.63
C GLU A 83 -22.13 6.66 -9.15
N ASN A 84 -22.92 7.61 -9.67
CA ASN A 84 -23.02 7.90 -11.11
C ASN A 84 -21.70 8.44 -11.69
N GLU A 85 -20.96 9.24 -10.95
CA GLU A 85 -19.66 9.79 -11.39
C GLU A 85 -18.62 8.66 -11.43
N ILE A 86 -18.60 7.79 -10.41
CA ILE A 86 -17.72 6.63 -10.35
C ILE A 86 -18.05 5.65 -11.48
N GLU A 87 -19.35 5.35 -11.70
CA GLU A 87 -19.79 4.49 -12.79
C GLU A 87 -19.36 5.02 -14.16
N SER A 88 -19.51 6.32 -14.38
CA SER A 88 -19.11 6.98 -15.64
C SER A 88 -17.60 6.87 -15.86
N ALA A 89 -16.78 7.03 -14.81
CA ALA A 89 -15.33 6.90 -14.88
C ALA A 89 -14.87 5.47 -15.13
N LEU A 90 -15.61 4.46 -14.66
CA LEU A 90 -15.26 3.05 -14.82
C LEU A 90 -15.84 2.40 -16.07
N LYS A 91 -16.76 3.07 -16.75
CA LYS A 91 -17.44 2.52 -17.93
C LYS A 91 -16.46 2.07 -19.01
N GLY A 92 -16.70 0.88 -19.58
CA GLY A 92 -15.91 0.31 -20.66
C GLY A 92 -14.60 -0.33 -20.21
N ALA A 93 -14.33 -0.44 -18.91
CA ALA A 93 -13.19 -1.19 -18.40
C ALA A 93 -13.46 -2.71 -18.50
N ASP A 94 -12.47 -3.48 -18.97
CA ASP A 94 -12.45 -4.93 -18.92
C ASP A 94 -11.93 -5.41 -17.56
N MET A 95 -11.03 -4.63 -16.95
CA MET A 95 -10.44 -4.88 -15.64
C MET A 95 -10.32 -3.61 -14.81
N VAL A 96 -10.62 -3.70 -13.52
CA VAL A 96 -10.47 -2.61 -12.56
C VAL A 96 -9.67 -3.07 -11.36
N PHE A 97 -8.54 -2.41 -11.13
CA PHE A 97 -7.81 -2.50 -9.86
C PHE A 97 -8.35 -1.46 -8.89
N VAL A 98 -8.70 -1.89 -7.69
CA VAL A 98 -9.08 -0.99 -6.60
C VAL A 98 -7.96 -1.02 -5.56
N THR A 99 -7.21 0.08 -5.45
CA THR A 99 -6.10 0.20 -4.49
C THR A 99 -6.47 1.17 -3.38
N ALA A 100 -6.23 0.76 -2.14
CA ALA A 100 -6.51 1.56 -0.96
C ALA A 100 -5.57 1.20 0.21
N GLY A 101 -5.32 2.17 1.09
CA GLY A 101 -4.80 1.90 2.42
C GLY A 101 -5.96 1.71 3.39
N GLU A 102 -6.09 0.50 3.93
CA GLU A 102 -7.16 0.17 4.86
C GLU A 102 -6.92 0.70 6.27
N GLY A 103 -8.01 0.91 7.01
CA GLY A 103 -7.97 1.46 8.38
C GLY A 103 -8.15 2.98 8.45
N GLY A 104 -8.25 3.66 7.29
CA GLY A 104 -8.66 5.07 7.20
C GLY A 104 -10.15 5.23 7.01
N GLY A 105 -10.61 6.46 6.78
CA GLY A 105 -12.03 6.74 6.51
C GLY A 105 -12.40 6.48 5.06
N THR A 106 -11.80 7.25 4.13
CA THR A 106 -12.16 7.22 2.71
C THR A 106 -11.81 5.89 2.05
N GLY A 107 -10.55 5.41 2.19
CA GLY A 107 -10.11 4.14 1.57
C GLY A 107 -11.00 2.99 2.02
N THR A 108 -11.10 2.78 3.33
CA THR A 108 -11.85 1.68 3.95
C THR A 108 -13.34 1.70 3.61
N GLY A 109 -13.96 2.90 3.57
CA GLY A 109 -15.39 3.01 3.32
C GLY A 109 -15.78 3.03 1.84
N ALA A 110 -15.00 3.73 1.01
CA ALA A 110 -15.33 3.93 -0.40
C ALA A 110 -14.85 2.80 -1.31
N ALA A 111 -13.74 2.11 -0.99
CA ALA A 111 -13.22 1.04 -1.86
C ALA A 111 -14.23 -0.08 -2.13
N PRO A 112 -15.01 -0.60 -1.14
CA PRO A 112 -16.05 -1.58 -1.42
C PRO A 112 -17.14 -1.07 -2.37
N VAL A 113 -17.51 0.21 -2.27
CA VAL A 113 -18.51 0.83 -3.17
C VAL A 113 -17.98 0.91 -4.59
N VAL A 114 -16.74 1.37 -4.78
CA VAL A 114 -16.07 1.40 -6.08
C VAL A 114 -15.98 0.01 -6.70
N ALA A 115 -15.58 -0.99 -5.91
CA ALA A 115 -15.49 -2.39 -6.37
C ALA A 115 -16.85 -2.94 -6.80
N ARG A 116 -17.90 -2.70 -6.04
CA ARG A 116 -19.28 -3.10 -6.38
C ARG A 116 -19.74 -2.50 -7.71
N ILE A 117 -19.40 -1.23 -7.95
CA ILE A 117 -19.73 -0.55 -9.22
C ILE A 117 -18.97 -1.19 -10.38
N ALA A 118 -17.64 -1.41 -10.23
CA ALA A 118 -16.82 -2.05 -11.24
C ALA A 118 -17.35 -3.45 -11.61
N LYS A 119 -17.66 -4.27 -10.61
CA LYS A 119 -18.21 -5.62 -10.79
C LYS A 119 -19.59 -5.58 -11.47
N ARG A 120 -20.45 -4.63 -11.11
CA ARG A 120 -21.76 -4.42 -11.76
C ARG A 120 -21.63 -4.07 -13.25
N LEU A 121 -20.58 -3.36 -13.64
CA LEU A 121 -20.24 -3.04 -15.03
C LEU A 121 -19.67 -4.25 -15.80
N GLY A 122 -19.40 -5.38 -15.12
CA GLY A 122 -18.87 -6.61 -15.72
C GLY A 122 -17.35 -6.65 -15.84
N ALA A 123 -16.65 -5.67 -15.26
CA ALA A 123 -15.19 -5.67 -15.22
C ALA A 123 -14.65 -6.71 -14.23
N LEU A 124 -13.56 -7.40 -14.58
CA LEU A 124 -12.78 -8.18 -13.63
C LEU A 124 -12.25 -7.24 -12.55
N THR A 125 -12.68 -7.43 -11.29
CA THR A 125 -12.40 -6.49 -10.21
C THR A 125 -11.41 -7.08 -9.22
N VAL A 126 -10.22 -6.48 -9.12
CA VAL A 126 -9.13 -6.92 -8.25
C VAL A 126 -8.82 -5.85 -7.22
N GLY A 127 -8.97 -6.20 -5.94
CA GLY A 127 -8.55 -5.35 -4.82
C GLY A 127 -7.07 -5.59 -4.51
N VAL A 128 -6.27 -4.52 -4.39
CA VAL A 128 -4.88 -4.56 -3.94
C VAL A 128 -4.72 -3.52 -2.85
N VAL A 129 -4.73 -3.95 -1.60
CA VAL A 129 -4.83 -3.05 -0.45
C VAL A 129 -3.79 -3.34 0.62
N THR A 130 -3.48 -2.34 1.45
CA THR A 130 -2.55 -2.51 2.56
C THR A 130 -3.26 -2.53 3.91
N ARG A 131 -2.74 -3.36 4.84
CA ARG A 131 -3.07 -3.28 6.27
C ARG A 131 -2.11 -2.31 6.97
N PRO A 132 -2.59 -1.51 7.93
CA PRO A 132 -1.76 -0.52 8.62
C PRO A 132 -0.62 -1.16 9.42
N PHE A 133 0.43 -0.38 9.65
CA PHE A 133 1.49 -0.74 10.59
C PHE A 133 0.96 -0.79 12.04
N ASN A 134 1.60 -1.58 12.90
CA ASN A 134 1.22 -1.69 14.31
C ASN A 134 1.28 -0.36 15.07
N PHE A 135 2.23 0.52 14.71
CA PHE A 135 2.37 1.84 15.33
C PHE A 135 1.21 2.81 15.00
N GLU A 136 0.42 2.54 13.95
CA GLU A 136 -0.75 3.34 13.60
C GLU A 136 -1.94 3.11 14.55
N GLY A 137 -1.86 2.10 15.39
CA GLY A 137 -2.74 1.86 16.52
C GLY A 137 -3.85 0.83 16.28
N LYS A 138 -4.32 0.23 17.38
CA LYS A 138 -5.29 -0.88 17.37
C LYS A 138 -6.62 -0.52 16.71
N ARG A 139 -7.12 0.71 16.92
CA ARG A 139 -8.37 1.16 16.30
C ARG A 139 -8.30 1.07 14.79
N ARG A 140 -7.18 1.53 14.21
CA ARG A 140 -6.97 1.54 12.77
C ARG A 140 -6.85 0.12 12.21
N ALA A 141 -6.23 -0.80 12.96
CA ALA A 141 -6.15 -2.21 12.59
C ALA A 141 -7.54 -2.89 12.55
N VAL A 142 -8.40 -2.64 13.55
CA VAL A 142 -9.77 -3.17 13.58
C VAL A 142 -10.60 -2.62 12.40
N GLN A 143 -10.52 -1.32 12.14
CA GLN A 143 -11.19 -0.70 10.99
C GLN A 143 -10.69 -1.31 9.66
N ALA A 144 -9.39 -1.60 9.54
CA ALA A 144 -8.83 -2.25 8.36
C ALA A 144 -9.40 -3.66 8.17
N ASP A 145 -9.49 -4.46 9.23
CA ASP A 145 -10.05 -5.81 9.15
C ASP A 145 -11.54 -5.82 8.75
N GLU A 146 -12.30 -4.82 9.17
CA GLU A 146 -13.69 -4.64 8.76
C GLU A 146 -13.80 -4.22 7.30
N GLY A 147 -12.97 -3.27 6.85
CA GLY A 147 -12.91 -2.81 5.46
C GLY A 147 -12.48 -3.92 4.50
N ILE A 148 -11.44 -4.67 4.84
CA ILE A 148 -10.95 -5.82 4.08
C ILE A 148 -12.06 -6.88 3.90
N ARG A 149 -12.83 -7.16 4.96
CA ARG A 149 -13.99 -8.09 4.86
C ARG A 149 -15.08 -7.55 3.94
N ALA A 150 -15.40 -6.26 4.03
CA ALA A 150 -16.38 -5.63 3.16
C ALA A 150 -15.91 -5.62 1.70
N LEU A 151 -14.66 -5.26 1.45
CA LEU A 151 -14.08 -5.22 0.10
C LEU A 151 -14.01 -6.62 -0.53
N ARG A 152 -13.66 -7.66 0.26
CA ARG A 152 -13.61 -9.06 -0.21
C ARG A 152 -14.94 -9.55 -0.77
N ALA A 153 -16.05 -9.10 -0.22
CA ALA A 153 -17.37 -9.46 -0.72
C ALA A 153 -17.71 -8.84 -2.09
N GLU A 154 -17.05 -7.75 -2.45
CA GLU A 154 -17.35 -6.95 -3.63
C GLU A 154 -16.34 -7.14 -4.79
N VAL A 155 -15.17 -7.74 -4.55
CA VAL A 155 -14.17 -8.00 -5.58
C VAL A 155 -14.22 -9.44 -6.09
N ASP A 156 -13.57 -9.73 -7.21
CA ASP A 156 -13.31 -11.09 -7.68
C ASP A 156 -12.09 -11.69 -6.98
N THR A 157 -11.06 -10.89 -6.81
CA THR A 157 -9.82 -11.27 -6.11
C THR A 157 -9.35 -10.14 -5.21
N LEU A 158 -8.92 -10.47 -4.00
CA LEU A 158 -8.37 -9.53 -3.03
C LEU A 158 -6.95 -9.91 -2.63
N ILE A 159 -6.02 -9.03 -2.92
CA ILE A 159 -4.62 -9.10 -2.45
C ILE A 159 -4.47 -8.14 -1.28
N VAL A 160 -4.09 -8.65 -0.12
CA VAL A 160 -3.86 -7.85 1.09
C VAL A 160 -2.37 -7.85 1.40
N VAL A 161 -1.78 -6.65 1.48
CA VAL A 161 -0.36 -6.46 1.81
C VAL A 161 -0.25 -6.03 3.27
N PRO A 162 0.32 -6.85 4.15
CA PRO A 162 0.51 -6.49 5.55
C PRO A 162 1.74 -5.59 5.70
N ASN A 163 1.55 -4.29 5.94
CA ASN A 163 2.67 -3.34 6.06
C ASN A 163 3.67 -3.73 7.15
N GLN A 164 3.21 -4.38 8.23
CA GLN A 164 4.08 -4.82 9.31
C GLN A 164 5.17 -5.79 8.83
N ARG A 165 4.86 -6.65 7.84
CA ARG A 165 5.84 -7.60 7.28
C ARG A 165 6.95 -6.91 6.51
N LEU A 166 6.68 -5.76 5.92
CA LEU A 166 7.71 -4.96 5.24
C LEU A 166 8.79 -4.46 6.20
N LEU A 167 8.41 -4.13 7.44
CA LEU A 167 9.38 -3.77 8.48
C LEU A 167 10.24 -4.97 8.92
N GLU A 168 9.64 -6.17 8.98
CA GLU A 168 10.34 -7.40 9.36
C GLU A 168 11.35 -7.84 8.27
N MET A 169 11.05 -7.57 6.99
CA MET A 169 11.96 -7.84 5.87
C MET A 169 13.15 -6.90 5.83
N SER A 170 13.01 -5.70 6.38
CA SER A 170 14.07 -4.69 6.38
C SER A 170 15.10 -4.98 7.47
N ASN A 171 16.32 -5.34 7.09
CA ASN A 171 17.45 -5.53 7.99
C ASN A 171 18.04 -4.20 8.53
N LYS A 172 17.49 -3.06 8.14
CA LYS A 172 17.98 -1.72 8.50
C LYS A 172 16.89 -0.95 9.24
N LYS A 173 17.33 -0.03 10.09
CA LYS A 173 16.40 0.98 10.65
C LYS A 173 15.97 1.90 9.51
N ILE A 174 14.75 1.69 8.99
CA ILE A 174 14.14 2.54 7.97
C ILE A 174 13.37 3.68 8.63
N SER A 175 13.31 4.82 7.96
CA SER A 175 12.47 5.94 8.39
C SER A 175 10.98 5.62 8.15
N ALA A 176 10.10 6.35 8.83
CA ALA A 176 8.65 6.21 8.60
C ALA A 176 8.27 6.50 7.14
N ILE A 177 8.91 7.48 6.51
CA ILE A 177 8.69 7.82 5.10
C ILE A 177 9.09 6.65 4.20
N GLU A 178 10.27 6.05 4.41
CA GLU A 178 10.71 4.89 3.63
C GLU A 178 9.79 3.68 3.82
N ALA A 179 9.24 3.48 5.02
CA ALA A 179 8.30 2.39 5.28
C ALA A 179 7.01 2.54 4.44
N PHE A 180 6.43 3.75 4.37
CA PHE A 180 5.28 4.01 3.53
C PHE A 180 5.61 3.91 2.04
N ILE A 181 6.78 4.40 1.62
CA ILE A 181 7.28 4.25 0.25
C ILE A 181 7.34 2.77 -0.14
N THR A 182 7.88 1.93 0.74
CA THR A 182 7.97 0.48 0.50
C THR A 182 6.58 -0.15 0.37
N ALA A 183 5.61 0.27 1.20
CA ALA A 183 4.23 -0.21 1.09
C ALA A 183 3.58 0.17 -0.26
N ASP A 184 3.76 1.41 -0.69
CA ASP A 184 3.28 1.88 -1.99
C ASP A 184 3.95 1.12 -3.15
N ASP A 185 5.26 0.82 -3.04
CA ASP A 185 6.01 0.04 -4.04
C ASP A 185 5.51 -1.41 -4.15
N VAL A 186 5.08 -2.02 -3.05
CA VAL A 186 4.49 -3.37 -3.09
C VAL A 186 3.10 -3.33 -3.75
N LEU A 187 2.26 -2.33 -3.44
CA LEU A 187 0.99 -2.12 -4.16
C LEU A 187 1.22 -1.94 -5.66
N ARG A 188 2.21 -1.11 -6.02
CA ARG A 188 2.63 -0.92 -7.41
C ARG A 188 3.04 -2.23 -8.06
N ALA A 189 3.91 -3.01 -7.41
CA ALA A 189 4.38 -4.28 -7.94
C ALA A 189 3.24 -5.29 -8.15
N GLY A 190 2.22 -5.30 -7.28
CA GLY A 190 1.02 -6.13 -7.42
C GLY A 190 0.19 -5.76 -8.64
N VAL A 191 -0.09 -4.47 -8.83
CA VAL A 191 -0.81 -3.98 -10.01
C VAL A 191 0.01 -4.18 -11.28
N GLN A 192 1.29 -3.82 -11.25
CA GLN A 192 2.21 -3.95 -12.37
C GLN A 192 2.36 -5.40 -12.82
N GLY A 193 2.59 -6.33 -11.87
CA GLY A 193 2.79 -7.75 -12.20
C GLY A 193 1.62 -8.37 -12.97
N ILE A 194 0.39 -7.95 -12.67
CA ILE A 194 -0.80 -8.43 -13.40
C ILE A 194 -0.99 -7.67 -14.72
N SER A 195 -0.83 -6.34 -14.71
CA SER A 195 -1.03 -5.53 -15.92
C SER A 195 0.03 -5.80 -16.97
N ASP A 196 1.30 -6.01 -16.59
CA ASP A 196 2.40 -6.31 -17.51
C ASP A 196 2.14 -7.60 -18.27
N LEU A 197 1.56 -8.63 -17.62
CA LEU A 197 1.19 -9.89 -18.27
C LEU A 197 0.20 -9.71 -19.43
N ILE A 198 -0.68 -8.69 -19.33
CA ILE A 198 -1.76 -8.42 -20.28
C ILE A 198 -1.31 -7.43 -21.37
N VAL A 199 -0.55 -6.41 -20.97
CA VAL A 199 -0.29 -5.22 -21.80
C VAL A 199 1.03 -5.30 -22.54
N ILE A 200 2.07 -5.87 -21.90
CA ILE A 200 3.43 -5.86 -22.44
C ILE A 200 3.63 -7.11 -23.31
N PRO A 201 3.96 -6.96 -24.61
CA PRO A 201 4.38 -8.08 -25.43
C PRO A 201 5.68 -8.68 -24.86
N GLY A 202 5.61 -9.89 -24.35
CA GLY A 202 6.74 -10.62 -23.78
C GLY A 202 7.24 -11.75 -24.67
N LEU A 203 8.20 -12.54 -24.18
CA LEU A 203 8.62 -13.79 -24.80
C LEU A 203 7.49 -14.83 -24.79
N ILE A 204 6.72 -14.84 -23.70
CA ILE A 204 5.53 -15.67 -23.53
C ILE A 204 4.41 -14.72 -23.11
N ASN A 205 3.44 -14.54 -24.02
CA ASN A 205 2.32 -13.66 -23.84
C ASN A 205 1.15 -14.42 -23.28
N LEU A 206 0.44 -13.77 -22.36
CA LEU A 206 -0.87 -14.21 -21.86
C LEU A 206 -1.96 -13.34 -22.47
N ASP A 207 -3.10 -13.93 -22.74
CA ASP A 207 -4.28 -13.13 -23.05
C ASP A 207 -5.06 -12.76 -21.79
N PHE A 208 -5.93 -11.77 -21.92
CA PHE A 208 -6.75 -11.29 -20.81
C PHE A 208 -7.65 -12.41 -20.22
N ASN A 209 -8.12 -13.33 -21.05
CA ASN A 209 -9.01 -14.42 -20.59
C ASN A 209 -8.26 -15.43 -19.73
N ASP A 210 -6.97 -15.65 -19.99
CA ASP A 210 -6.13 -16.51 -19.15
C ASP A 210 -6.06 -15.94 -17.73
N VAL A 211 -5.69 -14.66 -17.60
CA VAL A 211 -5.66 -13.96 -16.31
C VAL A 211 -7.05 -13.97 -15.65
N LYS A 212 -8.10 -13.72 -16.43
CA LYS A 212 -9.48 -13.73 -15.93
C LYS A 212 -9.88 -15.10 -15.39
N SER A 213 -9.47 -16.19 -16.04
CA SER A 213 -9.80 -17.56 -15.60
C SER A 213 -9.26 -17.91 -14.22
N VAL A 214 -8.11 -17.35 -13.84
CA VAL A 214 -7.48 -17.56 -12.52
C VAL A 214 -8.02 -16.60 -11.48
N MET A 215 -8.33 -15.36 -11.86
CA MET A 215 -8.66 -14.28 -10.92
C MET A 215 -10.16 -14.11 -10.66
N GLN A 216 -11.03 -14.55 -11.59
CA GLN A 216 -12.46 -14.33 -11.45
C GLN A 216 -13.06 -15.21 -10.33
N GLY A 217 -13.61 -14.56 -9.29
CA GLY A 217 -14.22 -15.26 -8.17
C GLY A 217 -13.23 -16.04 -7.28
N ALA A 218 -11.93 -15.78 -7.39
CA ALA A 218 -10.89 -16.48 -6.66
C ALA A 218 -10.82 -16.11 -5.15
N GLY A 219 -11.50 -15.05 -4.74
CA GLY A 219 -11.55 -14.62 -3.34
C GLY A 219 -10.22 -14.02 -2.86
N SER A 220 -9.60 -14.62 -1.85
CA SER A 220 -8.29 -14.15 -1.36
C SER A 220 -7.17 -14.62 -2.26
N ALA A 221 -6.20 -13.73 -2.51
CA ALA A 221 -4.96 -14.08 -3.17
C ALA A 221 -3.75 -13.61 -2.36
N LEU A 222 -2.66 -14.35 -2.48
CA LEU A 222 -1.37 -14.04 -1.89
C LEU A 222 -0.40 -13.64 -2.98
N MET A 223 0.48 -12.68 -2.69
CA MET A 223 1.48 -12.22 -3.63
C MET A 223 2.87 -12.32 -3.00
N GLY A 224 3.78 -12.98 -3.70
CA GLY A 224 5.19 -13.03 -3.37
C GLY A 224 6.03 -12.42 -4.48
N ILE A 225 7.07 -11.68 -4.10
CA ILE A 225 8.02 -11.07 -5.04
C ILE A 225 9.41 -11.46 -4.60
N GLY A 226 10.21 -11.94 -5.54
CA GLY A 226 11.62 -12.24 -5.32
C GLY A 226 12.50 -11.62 -6.39
N THR A 227 13.66 -11.15 -6.01
CA THR A 227 14.67 -10.62 -6.91
C THR A 227 16.04 -11.20 -6.58
N ALA A 228 16.81 -11.57 -7.60
CA ALA A 228 18.16 -12.07 -7.41
C ALA A 228 19.07 -11.72 -8.60
N LYS A 229 20.38 -11.78 -8.36
CA LYS A 229 21.43 -11.47 -9.33
C LYS A 229 22.46 -12.61 -9.37
N GLY A 230 23.20 -12.68 -10.48
CA GLY A 230 24.33 -13.60 -10.66
C GLY A 230 23.89 -15.02 -10.99
N GLU A 231 24.70 -16.00 -10.61
CA GLU A 231 24.48 -17.42 -10.91
C GLU A 231 23.23 -17.92 -10.21
N ASP A 232 22.41 -18.76 -10.85
CA ASP A 232 21.12 -19.28 -10.38
C ASP A 232 20.10 -18.19 -9.97
N ARG A 233 20.20 -16.99 -10.56
CA ARG A 233 19.37 -15.82 -10.21
C ARG A 233 17.87 -16.10 -10.29
N ALA A 234 17.39 -16.85 -11.27
CA ALA A 234 15.99 -17.15 -11.43
C ALA A 234 15.46 -18.12 -10.35
N VAL A 235 16.21 -19.18 -10.04
CA VAL A 235 15.87 -20.13 -8.97
C VAL A 235 15.84 -19.41 -7.62
N ARG A 236 16.86 -18.61 -7.33
CA ARG A 236 16.91 -17.84 -6.08
C ARG A 236 15.81 -16.80 -5.98
N ALA A 237 15.46 -16.14 -7.09
CA ALA A 237 14.33 -15.22 -7.12
C ALA A 237 13.00 -15.96 -6.87
N ALA A 238 12.82 -17.16 -7.43
CA ALA A 238 11.65 -17.99 -7.19
C ALA A 238 11.55 -18.45 -5.71
N GLU A 239 12.67 -18.90 -5.13
CA GLU A 239 12.73 -19.26 -3.70
C GLU A 239 12.33 -18.09 -2.81
N ILE A 240 12.85 -16.89 -3.07
CA ILE A 240 12.50 -15.67 -2.34
C ILE A 240 11.01 -15.34 -2.52
N ALA A 241 10.47 -15.45 -3.73
CA ALA A 241 9.07 -15.16 -4.00
C ALA A 241 8.14 -16.11 -3.24
N VAL A 242 8.39 -17.44 -3.29
CA VAL A 242 7.59 -18.47 -2.63
C VAL A 242 7.72 -18.45 -1.11
N SER A 243 8.89 -18.06 -0.60
CA SER A 243 9.15 -17.93 0.84
C SER A 243 8.91 -16.52 1.39
N SER A 244 8.44 -15.59 0.56
CA SER A 244 8.28 -14.18 0.91
C SER A 244 7.47 -14.00 2.21
N PRO A 245 7.91 -13.18 3.16
CA PRO A 245 7.14 -12.81 4.34
C PRO A 245 5.84 -12.07 4.04
N LEU A 246 5.70 -11.51 2.82
CA LEU A 246 4.44 -10.91 2.35
C LEU A 246 3.33 -11.96 2.19
N LEU A 247 3.72 -13.24 2.00
CA LEU A 247 2.82 -14.36 2.07
C LEU A 247 2.55 -14.68 3.55
N GLU A 248 1.49 -14.11 4.13
CA GLU A 248 1.08 -14.43 5.52
C GLU A 248 0.64 -15.90 5.69
N ALA A 249 0.48 -16.61 4.56
CA ALA A 249 0.01 -17.98 4.51
C ALA A 249 0.86 -18.82 3.55
N THR A 250 0.62 -20.13 3.53
CA THR A 250 1.24 -21.03 2.55
C THR A 250 0.49 -20.95 1.22
N ILE A 251 1.21 -21.09 0.11
CA ILE A 251 0.62 -21.16 -1.23
C ILE A 251 0.22 -22.58 -1.66
N GLU A 252 0.45 -23.57 -0.79
CA GLU A 252 0.25 -25.01 -1.07
C GLU A 252 -1.20 -25.39 -1.46
N GLY A 253 -2.20 -24.62 -0.99
CA GLY A 253 -3.60 -24.82 -1.31
C GLY A 253 -4.13 -23.96 -2.45
N ALA A 254 -3.28 -23.27 -3.19
CA ALA A 254 -3.71 -22.43 -4.31
C ALA A 254 -3.99 -23.26 -5.55
N HIS A 255 -5.19 -23.10 -6.11
CA HIS A 255 -5.60 -23.75 -7.37
C HIS A 255 -5.34 -22.91 -8.62
N GLY A 256 -5.11 -21.62 -8.47
CA GLY A 256 -4.75 -20.70 -9.54
C GLY A 256 -3.47 -19.95 -9.21
N VAL A 257 -2.54 -19.91 -10.15
CA VAL A 257 -1.27 -19.21 -9.97
C VAL A 257 -0.92 -18.40 -11.20
N LEU A 258 -0.61 -17.13 -11.00
CA LEU A 258 0.02 -16.30 -12.02
C LEU A 258 1.52 -16.19 -11.67
N LEU A 259 2.37 -16.59 -12.60
CA LEU A 259 3.83 -16.53 -12.48
C LEU A 259 4.38 -15.59 -13.55
N LEU A 260 4.94 -14.46 -13.13
CA LEU A 260 5.64 -13.53 -14.01
C LEU A 260 7.13 -13.60 -13.75
N VAL A 261 7.92 -13.87 -14.81
CA VAL A 261 9.37 -13.82 -14.80
C VAL A 261 9.82 -12.62 -15.62
N GLN A 262 10.57 -11.72 -15.01
CA GLN A 262 11.12 -10.51 -15.65
C GLN A 262 12.64 -10.53 -15.56
N GLY A 263 13.31 -10.28 -16.68
CA GLY A 263 14.77 -10.19 -16.75
C GLY A 263 15.20 -9.42 -17.99
N ALA A 264 16.48 -9.14 -18.09
CA ALA A 264 17.03 -8.51 -19.28
C ALA A 264 17.06 -9.49 -20.49
N SER A 265 17.50 -9.02 -21.63
CA SER A 265 17.55 -9.78 -22.88
C SER A 265 18.47 -11.03 -22.83
N ASP A 266 19.28 -11.19 -21.79
CA ASP A 266 20.12 -12.35 -21.50
C ASP A 266 19.41 -13.47 -20.72
N LEU A 267 18.12 -13.29 -20.37
CA LEU A 267 17.31 -14.26 -19.62
C LEU A 267 17.19 -15.59 -20.39
N GLY A 268 17.75 -16.65 -19.83
CA GLY A 268 17.80 -17.97 -20.44
C GLY A 268 16.52 -18.79 -20.27
N LEU A 269 16.17 -19.60 -21.27
CA LEU A 269 14.98 -20.48 -21.19
C LEU A 269 15.11 -21.52 -20.06
N HIS A 270 16.32 -21.99 -19.76
CA HIS A 270 16.56 -22.91 -18.65
C HIS A 270 16.32 -22.24 -17.29
N GLU A 271 16.71 -20.97 -17.16
CA GLU A 271 16.45 -20.18 -15.94
C GLU A 271 14.94 -20.06 -15.68
N ILE A 272 14.17 -19.86 -16.73
CA ILE A 272 12.72 -19.76 -16.69
C ILE A 272 12.10 -21.12 -16.28
N ASP A 273 12.54 -22.24 -16.88
CA ASP A 273 12.04 -23.59 -16.60
C ASP A 273 12.31 -24.00 -15.14
N ASP A 274 13.52 -23.76 -14.66
CA ASP A 274 13.92 -24.09 -13.29
C ASP A 274 13.11 -23.29 -12.25
N ALA A 275 12.90 -22.00 -12.51
CA ALA A 275 12.06 -21.14 -11.65
C ALA A 275 10.58 -21.58 -11.65
N ALA A 276 10.04 -21.93 -12.82
CA ALA A 276 8.65 -22.38 -12.95
C ALA A 276 8.44 -23.72 -12.25
N ARG A 277 9.40 -24.66 -12.33
CA ARG A 277 9.34 -25.94 -11.62
C ARG A 277 9.31 -25.77 -10.13
N LEU A 278 10.15 -24.88 -9.57
CA LEU A 278 10.16 -24.59 -8.14
C LEU A 278 8.81 -24.06 -7.64
N VAL A 279 8.20 -23.14 -8.39
CA VAL A 279 6.87 -22.62 -8.05
C VAL A 279 5.80 -23.72 -8.15
N GLN A 280 5.88 -24.57 -9.17
CA GLN A 280 4.95 -25.70 -9.35
C GLN A 280 5.00 -26.70 -8.19
N GLU A 281 6.19 -26.96 -7.65
CA GLU A 281 6.36 -27.84 -6.49
C GLU A 281 5.80 -27.25 -5.19
N ALA A 282 5.66 -25.92 -5.13
CA ALA A 282 5.20 -25.19 -3.94
C ALA A 282 3.68 -24.96 -3.86
N VAL A 283 2.93 -25.25 -4.92
CA VAL A 283 1.48 -25.03 -5.01
C VAL A 283 0.69 -26.36 -5.06
N HIS A 284 -0.64 -26.28 -5.16
CA HIS A 284 -1.46 -27.48 -5.28
C HIS A 284 -1.10 -28.29 -6.56
N PRO A 285 -1.00 -29.64 -6.51
CA PRO A 285 -0.62 -30.45 -7.66
C PRO A 285 -1.51 -30.27 -8.91
N GLU A 286 -2.77 -29.91 -8.71
CA GLU A 286 -3.74 -29.65 -9.79
C GLU A 286 -3.91 -28.14 -10.06
N ALA A 287 -2.99 -27.29 -9.58
CA ALA A 287 -3.07 -25.86 -9.80
C ALA A 287 -2.96 -25.50 -11.28
N ASN A 288 -3.83 -24.59 -11.72
CA ASN A 288 -3.71 -23.95 -13.03
C ASN A 288 -2.64 -22.84 -12.94
N ILE A 289 -1.44 -23.12 -13.47
CA ILE A 289 -0.33 -22.17 -13.47
C ILE A 289 -0.28 -21.46 -14.81
N ILE A 290 -0.53 -20.16 -14.77
CA ILE A 290 -0.42 -19.26 -15.90
C ILE A 290 0.92 -18.56 -15.82
N PHE A 291 1.72 -18.71 -16.85
CA PHE A 291 3.09 -18.31 -16.88
C PHE A 291 3.35 -17.25 -17.97
N GLY A 292 3.98 -16.15 -17.60
CA GLY A 292 4.45 -15.10 -18.50
C GLY A 292 5.92 -14.77 -18.29
N ALA A 293 6.59 -14.41 -19.39
CA ALA A 293 7.98 -13.94 -19.35
C ALA A 293 8.11 -12.65 -20.14
N THR A 294 8.62 -11.59 -19.49
CA THR A 294 8.80 -10.28 -20.10
C THR A 294 10.28 -9.86 -20.04
N ILE A 295 10.73 -9.19 -21.10
CA ILE A 295 12.09 -8.63 -21.16
C ILE A 295 12.04 -7.19 -20.67
N GLU A 296 12.85 -6.89 -19.67
CA GLU A 296 13.03 -5.55 -19.09
C GLU A 296 14.52 -5.27 -18.89
N ASP A 297 15.16 -4.67 -19.89
CA ASP A 297 16.60 -4.42 -19.90
C ASP A 297 17.06 -3.46 -18.77
N THR A 298 16.14 -2.71 -18.16
CA THR A 298 16.42 -1.85 -17.00
C THR A 298 16.83 -2.64 -15.76
N LEU A 299 16.48 -3.92 -15.68
CA LEU A 299 16.87 -4.83 -14.59
C LEU A 299 18.36 -5.21 -14.66
N GLY A 300 19.01 -5.09 -15.81
CA GLY A 300 20.40 -5.48 -16.01
C GLY A 300 20.60 -6.97 -15.72
N ASP A 301 21.42 -7.31 -14.73
CA ASP A 301 21.73 -8.69 -14.34
C ASP A 301 20.71 -9.27 -13.30
N GLU A 302 19.69 -8.51 -12.94
CA GLU A 302 18.67 -8.92 -11.99
C GLU A 302 17.52 -9.67 -12.67
N VAL A 303 17.07 -10.77 -12.06
CA VAL A 303 15.81 -11.43 -12.40
C VAL A 303 14.80 -11.15 -11.29
N ARG A 304 13.59 -10.76 -11.69
CA ARG A 304 12.45 -10.56 -10.78
C ARG A 304 11.39 -11.60 -11.07
N ILE A 305 10.91 -12.23 -10.03
CA ILE A 305 9.82 -13.19 -10.11
C ILE A 305 8.68 -12.71 -9.21
N THR A 306 7.50 -12.60 -9.80
CA THR A 306 6.25 -12.29 -9.09
C THR A 306 5.34 -13.51 -9.18
N VAL A 307 4.91 -14.00 -8.02
CA VAL A 307 3.96 -15.12 -7.89
C VAL A 307 2.69 -14.59 -7.25
N ILE A 308 1.55 -14.78 -7.90
CA ILE A 308 0.23 -14.49 -7.34
C ILE A 308 -0.53 -15.80 -7.26
N ALA A 309 -0.79 -16.26 -6.04
CA ALA A 309 -1.48 -17.50 -5.74
C ALA A 309 -2.91 -17.18 -5.28
N ALA A 310 -3.91 -17.79 -5.91
CA ALA A 310 -5.32 -17.49 -5.72
C ALA A 310 -6.17 -18.79 -5.71
N GLY A 311 -7.45 -18.69 -5.33
CA GLY A 311 -8.36 -19.84 -5.35
C GLY A 311 -8.00 -20.90 -4.32
N PHE A 312 -7.92 -20.52 -3.06
CA PHE A 312 -7.57 -21.44 -1.97
C PHE A 312 -8.75 -22.32 -1.55
N ASP A 313 -8.47 -23.56 -1.12
CA ASP A 313 -9.45 -24.47 -0.54
C ASP A 313 -10.15 -23.81 0.65
N GLY A 314 -11.49 -23.81 0.63
CA GLY A 314 -12.29 -23.13 1.66
C GLY A 314 -12.36 -21.60 1.52
N GLY A 315 -11.80 -21.00 0.45
CA GLY A 315 -11.87 -19.58 0.13
C GLY A 315 -10.88 -18.70 0.88
N GLU A 316 -10.09 -19.25 1.79
CA GLU A 316 -9.06 -18.54 2.55
C GLU A 316 -7.76 -19.37 2.62
N PRO A 317 -6.59 -18.70 2.49
CA PRO A 317 -5.31 -19.37 2.62
C PRO A 317 -5.06 -19.85 4.05
N THR A 318 -4.30 -20.92 4.22
CA THR A 318 -3.88 -21.42 5.53
C THR A 318 -2.75 -20.55 6.08
N TYR A 319 -3.07 -19.75 7.08
CA TYR A 319 -2.11 -18.82 7.68
C TYR A 319 -0.98 -19.56 8.40
N ARG A 320 0.27 -19.17 8.16
CA ARG A 320 1.43 -19.67 8.90
C ARG A 320 1.31 -19.21 10.35
N LYS A 321 1.35 -20.17 11.29
CA LYS A 321 1.56 -19.85 12.71
C LYS A 321 3.02 -19.41 12.86
N PHE A 322 3.27 -18.12 12.91
CA PHE A 322 4.56 -17.62 13.34
C PHE A 322 4.66 -17.87 14.84
N GLU A 323 5.51 -18.82 15.24
CA GLU A 323 5.97 -18.88 16.62
C GLU A 323 6.73 -17.58 16.88
N ALA A 324 6.19 -16.75 17.77
CA ALA A 324 6.96 -15.63 18.28
C ALA A 324 8.30 -16.17 18.78
N PRO A 325 9.45 -15.53 18.45
CA PRO A 325 10.73 -15.96 18.99
C PRO A 325 10.56 -16.08 20.49
N ALA A 326 10.90 -17.28 21.03
CA ALA A 326 10.74 -17.59 22.44
C ALA A 326 11.30 -16.41 23.24
N ALA A 327 10.46 -15.81 24.09
CA ALA A 327 10.89 -14.71 24.93
C ALA A 327 12.14 -15.17 25.64
N VAL A 328 13.27 -14.53 25.32
CA VAL A 328 14.54 -14.77 26.07
C VAL A 328 14.21 -14.33 27.48
N THR A 329 13.96 -15.31 28.36
CA THR A 329 13.85 -15.08 29.78
C THR A 329 15.24 -14.63 30.22
N ILE A 330 15.40 -13.31 30.33
CA ILE A 330 16.55 -12.73 31.02
C ILE A 330 16.44 -13.26 32.45
N PRO A 331 17.41 -14.02 32.97
CA PRO A 331 17.36 -14.44 34.36
C PRO A 331 17.32 -13.18 35.21
N VAL A 332 16.20 -13.00 35.92
CA VAL A 332 16.11 -11.96 36.95
C VAL A 332 17.19 -12.29 37.95
N ALA A 333 18.24 -11.48 37.99
CA ALA A 333 19.28 -11.59 39.02
C ALA A 333 18.61 -11.51 40.39
N GLU A 334 18.96 -12.48 41.23
CA GLU A 334 18.49 -12.63 42.60
C GLU A 334 18.55 -11.32 43.39
N ALA A 335 17.53 -11.17 44.19
CA ALA A 335 17.21 -10.11 45.12
C ALA A 335 18.43 -9.32 45.66
N VAL A 336 18.46 -8.03 45.38
CA VAL A 336 19.23 -7.06 46.14
C VAL A 336 18.62 -6.97 47.55
N ALA A 337 19.46 -7.10 48.56
CA ALA A 337 19.11 -7.02 49.98
C ALA A 337 18.30 -5.75 50.32
N PRO A 338 17.46 -5.79 51.38
CA PRO A 338 16.58 -4.66 51.71
C PRO A 338 17.39 -3.42 52.06
N VAL A 339 17.09 -2.33 51.33
CA VAL A 339 17.62 -1.01 51.65
C VAL A 339 17.03 -0.56 52.99
N GLN A 340 17.90 -0.21 53.93
CA GLN A 340 17.52 0.37 55.23
C GLN A 340 16.71 1.65 55.01
N GLU A 341 15.56 1.69 55.63
CA GLU A 341 14.64 2.83 55.73
C GLU A 341 15.33 3.96 56.51
N TYR A 342 15.80 5.01 55.78
CA TYR A 342 16.21 6.24 56.42
C TYR A 342 14.98 7.06 56.76
N ALA A 343 14.74 7.29 58.06
CA ALA A 343 13.71 8.18 58.56
C ALA A 343 13.89 9.59 57.98
N VAL A 344 12.98 10.01 57.16
CA VAL A 344 12.90 11.39 56.69
C VAL A 344 12.24 12.23 57.79
N ALA A 345 13.01 13.10 58.40
CA ALA A 345 12.49 14.09 59.32
C ALA A 345 11.53 15.06 58.60
N GLU A 346 10.32 15.15 59.12
CA GLU A 346 9.25 16.02 58.70
C GLU A 346 9.66 17.48 58.90
N ALA A 347 9.98 18.19 57.79
CA ALA A 347 10.08 19.65 57.79
C ALA A 347 8.89 20.19 56.96
N ALA A 348 7.79 20.46 57.66
CA ALA A 348 6.68 21.18 57.10
C ALA A 348 7.09 22.59 56.69
N GLN A 349 7.21 22.87 55.41
CA GLN A 349 7.22 24.23 54.87
C GLN A 349 5.84 24.53 54.30
N GLU A 350 5.18 25.47 54.96
CA GLU A 350 3.87 26.05 54.56
C GLU A 350 4.03 26.70 53.16
N LEU A 351 3.12 26.36 52.26
CA LEU A 351 2.97 27.02 50.97
C LEU A 351 2.36 28.45 51.21
N PRO A 352 2.89 29.52 50.59
CA PRO A 352 2.33 30.83 50.74
C PRO A 352 0.96 30.93 50.07
N THR A 353 -0.02 31.50 50.78
CA THR A 353 -1.36 31.82 50.34
C THR A 353 -1.35 32.89 49.24
N SER A 354 -2.40 32.83 48.41
CA SER A 354 -2.59 33.64 47.19
C SER A 354 -2.57 35.19 47.35
N GLU A 355 -2.47 35.69 48.55
CA GLU A 355 -2.41 37.14 48.80
C GLU A 355 -0.98 37.75 48.78
N GLN A 356 0.06 36.92 48.76
CA GLN A 356 1.47 37.39 48.72
C GLN A 356 2.05 37.54 47.33
N LEU A 357 1.33 37.17 46.26
CA LEU A 357 1.79 37.26 44.85
C LEU A 357 1.40 38.59 44.17
N ILE A 358 0.68 39.49 44.81
CA ILE A 358 0.20 40.73 44.16
C ILE A 358 1.14 41.96 44.44
N GLN A 359 2.19 41.82 45.22
CA GLN A 359 3.05 42.99 45.59
C GLN A 359 4.41 43.04 44.90
N SER A 360 4.71 42.27 43.91
CA SER A 360 6.02 42.32 43.20
C SER A 360 5.96 42.81 41.74
N GLU A 361 4.81 43.30 41.25
CA GLU A 361 4.73 43.92 39.90
C GLU A 361 4.56 45.43 39.96
N THR A 362 5.52 46.14 40.49
CA THR A 362 5.69 47.56 40.20
C THR A 362 7.15 47.87 40.32
N LEU A 363 7.83 47.90 39.19
CA LEU A 363 9.03 48.73 38.88
C LEU A 363 9.73 48.15 37.63
N VAL A 364 9.19 48.38 36.44
CA VAL A 364 10.03 48.53 35.24
C VAL A 364 9.59 49.79 34.51
N SER A 365 10.46 50.73 34.61
CA SER A 365 10.47 52.07 34.08
C SER A 365 10.25 52.10 32.55
N ALA A 366 9.42 53.05 32.14
CA ALA A 366 9.27 53.50 30.78
C ALA A 366 10.60 53.94 30.15
N HIS A 367 11.01 53.36 29.06
CA HIS A 367 11.98 53.96 28.14
C HIS A 367 11.24 54.31 26.84
N SER A 368 11.26 55.60 26.60
CA SER A 368 10.73 56.33 25.46
C SER A 368 11.34 55.87 24.13
N VAL A 369 10.47 55.65 23.15
CA VAL A 369 10.83 55.46 21.74
C VAL A 369 11.07 56.84 21.10
N PRO A 370 12.21 57.08 20.41
CA PRO A 370 12.36 58.26 19.55
C PRO A 370 11.77 57.94 18.17
N ASN A 371 10.92 58.82 17.72
CA ASN A 371 10.38 58.90 16.37
C ASN A 371 11.48 59.42 15.43
N SER A 372 11.82 58.68 14.36
CA SER A 372 12.60 59.23 13.27
C SER A 372 12.08 58.70 11.93
N ASN A 373 11.47 59.61 11.16
CA ASN A 373 11.28 59.53 9.72
C ASN A 373 12.62 59.32 9.00
N GLY A 374 12.69 58.37 8.07
CA GLY A 374 13.85 58.30 7.16
C GLY A 374 13.81 57.05 6.26
N GLN A 375 13.42 57.29 5.05
CA GLN A 375 13.80 56.64 3.77
C GLN A 375 14.24 55.17 3.78
N PHE A 376 13.46 54.36 3.09
CA PHE A 376 13.82 53.02 2.63
C PHE A 376 14.90 53.15 1.54
N GLY A 377 16.08 52.58 1.80
CA GLY A 377 17.08 52.24 0.79
C GLY A 377 17.00 50.74 0.52
N ASP A 378 16.90 50.41 -0.74
CA ASP A 378 17.04 49.05 -1.27
C ASP A 378 18.46 48.54 -0.99
N ASP A 379 18.57 47.51 -0.12
CA ASP A 379 19.66 46.54 -0.15
C ASP A 379 19.28 45.38 0.79
N LEU A 380 18.60 44.38 0.22
CA LEU A 380 18.43 43.07 0.83
C LEU A 380 19.59 42.18 0.35
N ASP A 381 20.64 42.09 1.16
CA ASP A 381 21.67 41.05 1.02
C ASP A 381 21.06 39.69 1.30
N LEU A 382 20.80 38.92 0.22
CA LEU A 382 20.44 37.54 0.29
C LEU A 382 21.69 36.67 0.47
N PRO A 383 21.68 35.70 1.39
CA PRO A 383 22.79 34.76 1.58
C PRO A 383 23.10 33.97 0.29
N GLU A 384 24.39 33.68 0.06
CA GLU A 384 24.92 32.98 -1.13
C GLU A 384 24.32 31.61 -1.43
N PHE A 385 23.41 31.13 -0.64
CA PHE A 385 22.72 29.81 -0.81
C PHE A 385 21.58 29.84 -1.85
N PHE A 386 21.25 31.03 -2.38
CA PHE A 386 20.19 31.20 -3.40
C PHE A 386 20.69 31.80 -4.72
N ARG A 387 21.96 31.58 -5.07
CA ARG A 387 22.48 31.87 -6.41
C ARG A 387 22.76 30.61 -7.21
#